data_93249b42c4bad7f07dd912bccf629fd9
#
_entry.id   93249b42c4bad7f07dd912bccf629fd9
#
_cell.length_a   1.000
_cell.length_b   1.000
_cell.length_c   1.000
_cell.angle_alpha   90.00
_cell.angle_beta   90.00
_cell.angle_gamma   90.00
#
_symmetry.space_group_name_H-M   'P 1'
#
loop_
_entity.id
_entity.type
_entity.pdbx_description
1 polymer ?
#
loop_
_entity_poly.entity_id
_entity_poly.type
_entity_poly.pdbx_seq_one_letter_code
_entity_poly.pdbx_strand_id
1 'polypeptide(L)'
;IPLSLLQRLIRQYKIKINNKKSKANSKLNSGDVIYIYYNFQFQEKQNFKIKISKDFQNKLRKRIIFEHNDFIIINKLNGYSVQKGSKVSISLKDYYESILDTTLYIVHRLDKDTSGLMIFAKNRMAASSISKLFLLNKIHKYYLATTHKSFIKNSGMLENVNNEKKLLKLFYRKIKSFDNNYLYIIKLLTGRKHQIRLQFYLNDNPIIGDRKFTNDKKEVLLLRSIAIH
;
A
#
# COMPACT_ATOMS: atom_id res chain seq x y z
N ILE A 1 -7.49 3.95 19.55
CA ILE A 1 -8.57 4.85 19.07
C ILE A 1 -8.22 5.27 17.65
N PRO A 2 -9.15 5.18 16.67
CA PRO A 2 -8.89 5.64 15.30
C PRO A 2 -8.65 7.15 15.25
N LEU A 3 -7.66 7.59 14.47
CA LEU A 3 -7.34 9.01 14.32
C LEU A 3 -8.54 9.84 13.84
N SER A 4 -9.36 9.27 12.94
CA SER A 4 -10.59 9.91 12.46
C SER A 4 -11.61 10.18 13.58
N LEU A 5 -11.73 9.28 14.56
CA LEU A 5 -12.57 9.48 15.73
C LEU A 5 -12.01 10.57 16.63
N LEU A 6 -10.69 10.57 16.90
CA LEU A 6 -10.05 11.64 17.67
C LEU A 6 -10.26 13.00 17.02
N GLN A 7 -10.03 13.12 15.70
CA GLN A 7 -10.25 14.37 14.98
C GLN A 7 -11.71 14.83 15.00
N ARG A 8 -12.67 13.89 14.97
CA ARG A 8 -14.10 14.20 15.12
C ARG A 8 -14.41 14.72 16.50
N LEU A 9 -13.91 14.05 17.56
CA LEU A 9 -14.13 14.45 18.95
C LEU A 9 -13.52 15.82 19.27
N ILE A 10 -12.32 16.12 18.70
CA ILE A 10 -11.71 17.44 18.82
C ILE A 10 -12.57 18.51 18.14
N ARG A 11 -13.06 18.27 16.94
CA ARG A 11 -13.98 19.19 16.23
C ARG A 11 -15.31 19.41 16.98
N GLN A 12 -15.79 18.41 17.70
CA GLN A 12 -16.97 18.47 18.55
C GLN A 12 -16.69 19.04 19.95
N TYR A 13 -15.47 19.52 20.21
CA TYR A 13 -15.03 20.03 21.52
C TYR A 13 -15.15 19.02 22.67
N LYS A 14 -15.24 17.73 22.36
CA LYS A 14 -15.26 16.64 23.35
C LYS A 14 -13.87 16.26 23.85
N ILE A 15 -12.82 16.83 23.27
CA ILE A 15 -11.44 16.74 23.78
C ILE A 15 -10.93 18.16 23.99
N LYS A 16 -10.48 18.45 25.21
CA LYS A 16 -9.94 19.75 25.62
C LYS A 16 -8.55 19.58 26.24
N ILE A 17 -7.70 20.59 26.15
CA ILE A 17 -6.41 20.67 26.84
C ILE A 17 -6.55 21.77 27.90
N ASN A 18 -6.26 21.45 29.17
CA ASN A 18 -6.38 22.39 30.27
C ASN A 18 -7.75 23.10 30.31
N ASN A 19 -8.80 22.33 30.04
CA ASN A 19 -10.20 22.79 29.94
C ASN A 19 -10.49 23.80 28.80
N LYS A 20 -9.52 24.07 27.91
CA LYS A 20 -9.68 24.96 26.74
C LYS A 20 -9.89 24.15 25.47
N LYS A 21 -10.55 24.77 24.48
CA LYS A 21 -10.73 24.18 23.14
C LYS A 21 -9.37 23.86 22.50
N SER A 22 -9.21 22.67 21.94
CA SER A 22 -7.98 22.25 21.28
C SER A 22 -8.22 22.04 19.78
N LYS A 23 -7.14 22.07 18.99
CA LYS A 23 -7.13 21.70 17.58
C LYS A 23 -6.34 20.40 17.39
N ALA A 24 -6.56 19.71 16.28
CA ALA A 24 -5.87 18.43 16.01
C ALA A 24 -4.34 18.55 15.91
N ASN A 25 -3.82 19.76 15.65
CA ASN A 25 -2.40 20.07 15.60
C ASN A 25 -1.89 20.83 16.83
N SER A 26 -2.68 20.94 17.90
CA SER A 26 -2.22 21.56 19.17
C SER A 26 -1.03 20.76 19.72
N LYS A 27 0.05 21.47 20.06
CA LYS A 27 1.20 20.85 20.75
C LYS A 27 0.86 20.67 22.22
N LEU A 28 1.32 19.58 22.78
CA LEU A 28 1.21 19.28 24.21
C LEU A 28 2.52 19.60 24.90
N ASN A 29 2.45 20.21 26.06
CA ASN A 29 3.59 20.45 26.94
C ASN A 29 3.53 19.48 28.14
N SER A 30 4.67 19.29 28.78
CA SER A 30 4.70 18.53 30.05
C SER A 30 3.81 19.21 31.08
N GLY A 31 2.94 18.45 31.75
CA GLY A 31 1.97 18.96 32.72
C GLY A 31 0.59 19.31 32.12
N ASP A 32 0.39 19.29 30.81
CA ASP A 32 -0.93 19.51 30.24
C ASP A 32 -1.90 18.39 30.60
N VAL A 33 -3.12 18.76 31.00
CA VAL A 33 -4.21 17.83 31.31
C VAL A 33 -5.18 17.74 30.15
N ILE A 34 -5.41 16.50 29.66
CA ILE A 34 -6.34 16.23 28.57
C ILE A 34 -7.68 15.77 29.16
N TYR A 35 -8.71 16.57 28.94
CA TYR A 35 -10.09 16.24 29.32
C TYR A 35 -10.80 15.60 28.13
N ILE A 36 -11.41 14.41 28.35
CA ILE A 36 -12.13 13.68 27.30
C ILE A 36 -13.58 13.48 27.76
N TYR A 37 -14.50 14.20 27.09
CA TYR A 37 -15.94 14.13 27.33
C TYR A 37 -16.58 13.13 26.37
N TYR A 38 -16.12 11.88 26.38
CA TYR A 38 -16.63 10.82 25.52
C TYR A 38 -16.46 9.46 26.18
N ASN A 39 -17.55 8.72 26.26
CA ASN A 39 -17.49 7.35 26.75
C ASN A 39 -17.04 6.43 25.60
N PHE A 40 -15.82 5.93 25.68
CA PHE A 40 -15.29 4.96 24.74
C PHE A 40 -15.91 3.59 25.04
N GLN A 41 -16.88 3.18 24.26
CA GLN A 41 -17.26 1.76 24.23
C GLN A 41 -16.12 1.00 23.51
N PHE A 42 -15.23 0.42 24.29
CA PHE A 42 -14.22 -0.51 23.78
C PHE A 42 -14.95 -1.80 23.41
N GLN A 43 -15.41 -1.91 22.18
CA GLN A 43 -15.71 -3.23 21.66
C GLN A 43 -14.37 -3.97 21.62
N GLU A 44 -14.25 -5.03 22.44
CA GLU A 44 -13.20 -6.01 22.22
C GLU A 44 -13.22 -6.36 20.75
N LYS A 45 -12.06 -6.23 20.10
CA LYS A 45 -11.94 -6.73 18.73
C LYS A 45 -12.25 -8.21 18.80
N GLN A 46 -13.50 -8.57 18.55
CA GLN A 46 -13.81 -9.95 18.25
C GLN A 46 -12.90 -10.32 17.09
N ASN A 47 -11.92 -11.15 17.38
CA ASN A 47 -11.09 -11.79 16.37
C ASN A 47 -12.02 -12.72 15.57
N PHE A 48 -12.74 -12.16 14.62
CA PHE A 48 -13.49 -12.97 13.66
C PHE A 48 -12.45 -13.80 12.92
N LYS A 49 -12.26 -15.03 13.36
CA LYS A 49 -11.50 -16.00 12.56
C LYS A 49 -12.22 -16.13 11.23
N ILE A 50 -11.63 -15.53 10.21
CA ILE A 50 -12.17 -15.63 8.86
C ILE A 50 -12.16 -17.09 8.47
N LYS A 51 -13.33 -17.64 8.16
CA LYS A 51 -13.41 -19.01 7.62
C LYS A 51 -12.75 -19.00 6.23
N ILE A 52 -11.60 -19.63 6.15
CA ILE A 52 -10.81 -19.74 4.92
C ILE A 52 -10.73 -21.22 4.58
N SER A 53 -11.05 -21.60 3.33
CA SER A 53 -10.90 -22.98 2.87
C SER A 53 -9.43 -23.42 2.99
N LYS A 54 -9.20 -24.71 3.26
CA LYS A 54 -7.84 -25.27 3.37
C LYS A 54 -7.01 -25.01 2.11
N ASP A 55 -7.61 -25.15 0.93
CA ASP A 55 -6.93 -24.91 -0.34
C ASP A 55 -6.47 -23.45 -0.49
N PHE A 56 -7.31 -22.49 -0.11
CA PHE A 56 -6.95 -21.09 -0.16
C PHE A 56 -5.89 -20.73 0.88
N GLN A 57 -5.95 -21.30 2.09
CA GLN A 57 -4.88 -21.19 3.10
C GLN A 57 -3.54 -21.68 2.53
N ASN A 58 -3.53 -22.88 1.94
CA ASN A 58 -2.32 -23.46 1.33
C ASN A 58 -1.79 -22.59 0.18
N LYS A 59 -2.69 -22.07 -0.66
CA LYS A 59 -2.33 -21.14 -1.74
C LYS A 59 -1.64 -19.88 -1.19
N LEU A 60 -2.14 -19.31 -0.09
CA LEU A 60 -1.53 -18.12 0.53
C LEU A 60 -0.22 -18.44 1.25
N ARG A 61 -0.12 -19.57 1.96
CA ARG A 61 1.13 -20.01 2.60
C ARG A 61 2.26 -20.17 1.59
N LYS A 62 2.00 -20.77 0.42
CA LYS A 62 2.96 -20.90 -0.69
C LYS A 62 3.42 -19.55 -1.26
N ARG A 63 2.76 -18.45 -0.90
CA ARG A 63 3.12 -17.08 -1.31
C ARG A 63 3.98 -16.36 -0.28
N ILE A 64 4.20 -16.92 0.89
CA ILE A 64 5.21 -16.43 1.83
C ILE A 64 6.58 -16.82 1.27
N ILE A 65 7.38 -15.82 0.93
CA ILE A 65 8.73 -16.03 0.35
C ILE A 65 9.78 -16.09 1.45
N PHE A 66 9.57 -15.29 2.49
CA PHE A 66 10.48 -15.21 3.61
C PHE A 66 9.72 -14.87 4.89
N GLU A 67 10.08 -15.50 5.98
CA GLU A 67 9.50 -15.26 7.29
C GLU A 67 10.59 -15.03 8.32
N HIS A 68 10.49 -13.91 9.03
CA HIS A 68 11.33 -13.51 10.15
C HIS A 68 10.47 -13.32 11.41
N ASN A 69 11.07 -13.22 12.57
CA ASN A 69 10.36 -12.91 13.82
C ASN A 69 9.64 -11.54 13.74
N ASP A 70 10.24 -10.57 13.06
CA ASP A 70 9.76 -9.19 12.98
C ASP A 70 8.91 -8.89 11.75
N PHE A 71 9.01 -9.66 10.67
CA PHE A 71 8.30 -9.38 9.42
C PHE A 71 8.16 -10.62 8.54
N ILE A 72 7.24 -10.55 7.58
CA ILE A 72 7.11 -11.51 6.49
C ILE A 72 7.22 -10.79 5.14
N ILE A 73 7.77 -11.49 4.15
CA ILE A 73 7.75 -11.08 2.75
C ILE A 73 6.85 -12.03 1.98
N ILE A 74 5.89 -11.47 1.29
CA ILE A 74 4.94 -12.24 0.49
C ILE A 74 5.03 -11.88 -0.99
N ASN A 75 4.66 -12.81 -1.86
CA ASN A 75 4.39 -12.59 -3.26
C ASN A 75 2.89 -12.38 -3.46
N LYS A 76 2.44 -11.13 -3.35
CA LYS A 76 1.03 -10.76 -3.46
C LYS A 76 0.43 -11.17 -4.80
N LEU A 77 -0.71 -11.82 -4.76
CA LEU A 77 -1.53 -12.09 -5.95
C LEU A 77 -2.23 -10.83 -6.44
N ASN A 78 -2.51 -10.79 -7.74
CA ASN A 78 -3.40 -9.81 -8.35
C ASN A 78 -4.84 -9.94 -7.77
N GLY A 79 -5.60 -8.85 -7.75
CA GLY A 79 -7.01 -8.84 -7.35
C GLY A 79 -7.26 -8.71 -5.84
N TYR A 80 -6.24 -8.78 -4.98
CA TYR A 80 -6.40 -8.69 -3.53
C TYR A 80 -5.98 -7.32 -3.00
N SER A 81 -6.89 -6.67 -2.28
CA SER A 81 -6.59 -5.42 -1.57
C SER A 81 -5.75 -5.70 -0.32
N VAL A 82 -4.72 -4.88 -0.09
CA VAL A 82 -3.81 -5.03 1.05
C VAL A 82 -4.50 -4.74 2.38
N GLN A 83 -5.38 -3.73 2.40
CA GLN A 83 -6.11 -3.27 3.58
C GLN A 83 -7.60 -3.12 3.27
N LYS A 84 -8.43 -3.13 4.31
CA LYS A 84 -9.86 -2.81 4.22
C LYS A 84 -10.09 -1.40 3.68
N GLY A 85 -11.23 -1.21 3.04
CA GLY A 85 -11.70 0.06 2.53
C GLY A 85 -13.20 0.02 2.34
N SER A 86 -13.80 1.11 1.86
CA SER A 86 -15.26 1.25 1.73
C SER A 86 -15.95 0.11 0.93
N LYS A 87 -15.21 -0.54 0.04
CA LYS A 87 -15.71 -1.63 -0.82
C LYS A 87 -14.97 -2.96 -0.59
N VAL A 88 -14.21 -3.09 0.49
CA VAL A 88 -13.39 -4.27 0.79
C VAL A 88 -13.60 -4.64 2.25
N SER A 89 -14.42 -5.67 2.49
CA SER A 89 -14.72 -6.20 3.82
C SER A 89 -13.57 -7.02 4.41
N ILE A 90 -12.89 -7.82 3.59
CA ILE A 90 -11.76 -8.66 3.97
C ILE A 90 -10.56 -8.31 3.10
N SER A 91 -9.44 -8.02 3.72
CA SER A 91 -8.19 -7.66 3.04
C SER A 91 -7.17 -8.80 3.08
N LEU A 92 -6.12 -8.66 2.29
CA LEU A 92 -5.00 -9.62 2.29
C LEU A 92 -4.33 -9.70 3.67
N LYS A 93 -4.22 -8.57 4.36
CA LYS A 93 -3.75 -8.53 5.76
C LYS A 93 -4.59 -9.43 6.65
N ASP A 94 -5.92 -9.32 6.60
CA ASP A 94 -6.81 -10.12 7.45
C ASP A 94 -6.65 -11.63 7.17
N TYR A 95 -6.49 -12.02 5.91
CA TYR A 95 -6.21 -13.41 5.55
C TYR A 95 -4.92 -13.92 6.18
N TYR A 96 -3.82 -13.18 6.05
CA TYR A 96 -2.53 -13.59 6.62
C TYR A 96 -2.54 -13.57 8.15
N GLU A 97 -3.21 -12.61 8.79
CA GLU A 97 -3.40 -12.61 10.25
C GLU A 97 -4.12 -13.89 10.71
N SER A 98 -5.17 -14.30 10.00
CA SER A 98 -5.90 -15.54 10.31
C SER A 98 -5.07 -16.80 10.08
N ILE A 99 -4.21 -16.84 9.05
CA ILE A 99 -3.39 -18.02 8.72
C ILE A 99 -2.20 -18.17 9.67
N LEU A 100 -1.61 -17.04 10.09
CA LEU A 100 -0.39 -17.02 10.91
C LEU A 100 -0.71 -16.90 12.41
N ASP A 101 -1.97 -16.70 12.76
CA ASP A 101 -2.45 -16.41 14.12
C ASP A 101 -1.65 -15.31 14.80
N THR A 102 -1.34 -14.24 14.05
CA THR A 102 -0.53 -13.11 14.52
C THR A 102 -1.02 -11.79 13.95
N THR A 103 -0.83 -10.71 14.71
CA THR A 103 -1.15 -9.35 14.24
C THR A 103 -0.10 -8.91 13.22
N LEU A 104 -0.56 -8.42 12.06
CA LEU A 104 0.30 -7.87 11.03
C LEU A 104 0.11 -6.35 10.90
N TYR A 105 1.19 -5.67 10.56
CA TYR A 105 1.23 -4.23 10.36
C TYR A 105 1.62 -3.91 8.92
N ILE A 106 0.83 -3.02 8.29
CA ILE A 106 1.09 -2.56 6.92
C ILE A 106 2.16 -1.47 6.98
N VAL A 107 3.29 -1.70 6.37
CA VAL A 107 4.42 -0.75 6.28
C VAL A 107 4.50 -0.07 4.92
N HIS A 108 3.95 -0.69 3.89
CA HIS A 108 3.71 -0.13 2.55
C HIS A 108 2.55 -0.84 1.89
N ARG A 109 2.17 -0.41 0.70
CA ARG A 109 1.06 -1.03 -0.02
C ARG A 109 1.32 -1.15 -1.50
N LEU A 110 0.71 -2.18 -2.10
CA LEU A 110 0.51 -2.33 -3.53
C LEU A 110 -0.98 -2.09 -3.85
N ASP A 111 -1.27 -1.65 -5.05
CA ASP A 111 -2.64 -1.55 -5.54
C ASP A 111 -3.29 -2.94 -5.60
N LYS A 112 -4.63 -2.98 -5.59
CA LYS A 112 -5.40 -4.24 -5.65
C LYS A 112 -4.93 -5.14 -6.78
N ASP A 113 -4.76 -4.57 -7.97
CA ASP A 113 -4.44 -5.30 -9.19
C ASP A 113 -2.93 -5.43 -9.46
N THR A 114 -2.07 -4.76 -8.70
CA THR A 114 -0.62 -4.94 -8.75
C THR A 114 -0.22 -6.19 -7.98
N SER A 115 0.59 -7.04 -8.59
CA SER A 115 1.14 -8.26 -7.96
C SER A 115 2.58 -8.06 -7.46
N GLY A 116 3.14 -9.07 -6.78
CA GLY A 116 4.56 -9.13 -6.45
C GLY A 116 4.91 -8.89 -5.00
N LEU A 117 6.16 -8.53 -4.75
CA LEU A 117 6.74 -8.48 -3.41
C LEU A 117 6.12 -7.43 -2.51
N MET A 118 5.81 -7.84 -1.29
CA MET A 118 5.24 -7.00 -0.26
C MET A 118 5.71 -7.45 1.12
N ILE A 119 5.90 -6.49 2.03
CA ILE A 119 6.32 -6.70 3.42
C ILE A 119 5.18 -6.39 4.37
N PHE A 120 4.93 -7.29 5.32
CA PHE A 120 4.17 -7.02 6.54
C PHE A 120 5.07 -7.12 7.75
N ALA A 121 5.01 -6.18 8.68
CA ALA A 121 5.67 -6.33 9.97
C ALA A 121 4.79 -7.13 10.94
N LYS A 122 5.40 -7.86 11.86
CA LYS A 122 4.74 -8.70 12.88
C LYS A 122 4.60 -7.99 14.24
N ASN A 123 5.35 -6.91 14.45
CA ASN A 123 5.27 -6.13 15.67
C ASN A 123 5.37 -4.63 15.38
N ARG A 124 5.05 -3.80 16.39
CA ARG A 124 5.00 -2.34 16.25
C ARG A 124 6.38 -1.72 16.04
N MET A 125 7.42 -2.26 16.65
CA MET A 125 8.79 -1.74 16.51
C MET A 125 9.28 -1.92 15.07
N ALA A 126 9.17 -3.13 14.53
CA ALA A 126 9.50 -3.41 13.14
C ALA A 126 8.65 -2.57 12.17
N ALA A 127 7.34 -2.42 12.45
CA ALA A 127 6.45 -1.60 11.64
C ALA A 127 6.91 -0.13 11.61
N SER A 128 7.26 0.43 12.75
CA SER A 128 7.77 1.80 12.87
C SER A 128 9.09 1.98 12.09
N SER A 129 10.05 1.07 12.31
CA SER A 129 11.36 1.11 11.67
C SER A 129 11.27 0.99 10.15
N ILE A 130 10.54 -0.02 9.65
CA ILE A 130 10.38 -0.24 8.21
C ILE A 130 9.60 0.92 7.56
N SER A 131 8.52 1.40 8.20
CA SER A 131 7.75 2.54 7.69
C SER A 131 8.60 3.80 7.59
N LYS A 132 9.48 4.04 8.56
CA LYS A 132 10.43 5.17 8.54
C LYS A 132 11.39 5.08 7.35
N LEU A 133 11.89 3.89 7.02
CA LEU A 133 12.73 3.68 5.84
C LEU A 133 11.99 3.99 4.53
N PHE A 134 10.71 3.59 4.41
CA PHE A 134 9.87 3.96 3.27
C PHE A 134 9.62 5.47 3.19
N LEU A 135 9.32 6.10 4.32
CA LEU A 135 9.07 7.55 4.41
C LEU A 135 10.30 8.38 3.99
N LEU A 136 11.47 7.95 4.42
CA LEU A 136 12.77 8.59 4.10
C LEU A 136 13.30 8.22 2.72
N ASN A 137 12.52 7.48 1.89
CA ASN A 137 12.94 6.97 0.59
C ASN A 137 14.27 6.18 0.61
N LYS A 138 14.61 5.56 1.76
CA LYS A 138 15.78 4.68 1.90
C LYS A 138 15.55 3.28 1.34
N ILE A 139 14.32 2.97 0.93
CA ILE A 139 13.95 1.71 0.29
C ILE A 139 13.71 1.94 -1.19
N HIS A 140 14.47 1.25 -2.01
CA HIS A 140 14.31 1.24 -3.46
C HIS A 140 13.31 0.16 -3.87
N LYS A 141 12.41 0.53 -4.77
CA LYS A 141 11.32 -0.34 -5.26
C LYS A 141 11.46 -0.53 -6.76
N TYR A 142 11.51 -1.79 -7.19
CA TYR A 142 11.61 -2.13 -8.59
C TYR A 142 10.38 -2.93 -9.03
N TYR A 143 9.94 -2.63 -10.24
CA TYR A 143 8.76 -3.24 -10.83
C TYR A 143 9.06 -3.71 -12.24
N LEU A 144 8.29 -4.71 -12.69
CA LEU A 144 8.14 -5.03 -14.11
C LEU A 144 6.79 -4.55 -14.59
N ALA A 145 6.75 -3.97 -15.79
CA ALA A 145 5.52 -3.61 -16.48
C ALA A 145 5.63 -4.01 -17.95
N THR A 146 4.51 -4.47 -18.52
CA THR A 146 4.42 -4.81 -19.96
C THR A 146 3.40 -3.90 -20.63
N THR A 147 3.74 -3.42 -21.84
CA THR A 147 2.91 -2.53 -22.65
C THR A 147 2.84 -3.02 -24.09
N HIS A 148 1.81 -2.59 -24.85
CA HIS A 148 1.71 -2.87 -26.29
C HIS A 148 2.52 -1.90 -27.16
N LYS A 149 2.90 -0.74 -26.62
CA LYS A 149 3.69 0.25 -27.33
C LYS A 149 5.07 0.36 -26.72
N SER A 150 6.05 0.80 -27.51
CA SER A 150 7.37 1.14 -27.00
C SER A 150 7.48 2.63 -26.73
N PHE A 151 8.16 3.01 -25.66
CA PHE A 151 8.70 4.37 -25.56
C PHE A 151 9.75 4.58 -26.65
N ILE A 152 9.90 5.84 -27.12
CA ILE A 152 10.89 6.23 -28.13
C ILE A 152 12.31 5.87 -27.65
N LYS A 153 12.61 6.18 -26.39
CA LYS A 153 13.90 5.85 -25.77
C LYS A 153 13.82 4.52 -25.01
N ASN A 154 14.87 3.73 -25.08
CA ASN A 154 14.95 2.46 -24.34
C ASN A 154 15.04 2.63 -22.82
N SER A 155 15.46 3.80 -22.37
CA SER A 155 15.47 4.16 -20.95
C SER A 155 15.26 5.66 -20.77
N GLY A 156 14.73 6.04 -19.61
CA GLY A 156 14.50 7.44 -19.30
C GLY A 156 13.83 7.63 -17.96
N MET A 157 13.59 8.89 -17.63
CA MET A 157 12.83 9.27 -16.45
C MET A 157 11.47 9.81 -16.88
N LEU A 158 10.41 9.39 -16.20
CA LEU A 158 9.10 10.01 -16.32
C LEU A 158 8.88 10.92 -15.11
N GLU A 159 8.61 12.18 -15.40
CA GLU A 159 8.21 13.17 -14.41
C GLU A 159 6.85 13.74 -14.78
N ASN A 160 5.92 13.67 -13.87
CA ASN A 160 4.56 14.19 -14.03
C ASN A 160 4.10 14.81 -12.72
N VAL A 161 2.99 15.51 -12.76
CA VAL A 161 2.30 16.03 -11.57
C VAL A 161 0.90 15.44 -11.56
N ASN A 162 0.45 14.93 -10.42
CA ASN A 162 -0.90 14.41 -10.30
C ASN A 162 -1.92 15.53 -10.00
N ASN A 163 -3.21 15.19 -9.97
CA ASN A 163 -4.29 16.14 -9.69
C ASN A 163 -4.18 16.85 -8.32
N GLU A 164 -3.44 16.27 -7.38
CA GLU A 164 -3.14 16.87 -6.07
C GLU A 164 -1.87 17.76 -6.10
N LYS A 165 -1.37 18.09 -7.27
CA LYS A 165 -0.12 18.86 -7.49
C LYS A 165 1.12 18.21 -6.87
N LYS A 166 1.12 16.88 -6.71
CA LYS A 166 2.25 16.12 -6.17
C LYS A 166 3.12 15.58 -7.30
N LEU A 167 4.42 15.75 -7.15
CA LEU A 167 5.40 15.24 -8.09
C LEU A 167 5.44 13.71 -8.10
N LEU A 168 5.46 13.15 -9.31
CA LEU A 168 5.60 11.73 -9.63
C LEU A 168 6.90 11.55 -10.38
N LYS A 169 7.81 10.69 -9.87
CA LYS A 169 9.08 10.39 -10.53
C LYS A 169 9.33 8.89 -10.54
N LEU A 170 9.68 8.37 -11.70
CA LEU A 170 10.19 7.02 -11.87
C LEU A 170 11.26 6.98 -12.96
N PHE A 171 12.13 6.00 -12.88
CA PHE A 171 13.07 5.65 -13.94
C PHE A 171 12.62 4.35 -14.59
N TYR A 172 12.68 4.24 -15.93
CA TYR A 172 12.35 3.04 -16.66
C TYR A 172 13.48 2.64 -17.60
N ARG A 173 13.58 1.33 -17.87
CA ARG A 173 14.43 0.76 -18.92
C ARG A 173 13.70 -0.41 -19.58
N LYS A 174 13.62 -0.39 -20.90
CA LYS A 174 13.14 -1.51 -21.70
C LYS A 174 14.18 -2.64 -21.61
N ILE A 175 13.75 -3.84 -21.25
CA ILE A 175 14.62 -5.00 -21.10
C ILE A 175 14.39 -6.07 -22.15
N LYS A 176 13.18 -6.12 -22.73
CA LYS A 176 12.83 -7.10 -23.75
C LYS A 176 11.68 -6.61 -24.63
N SER A 177 11.66 -7.07 -25.87
CA SER A 177 10.52 -6.99 -26.79
C SER A 177 10.16 -8.41 -27.21
N PHE A 178 8.85 -8.75 -27.23
CA PHE A 178 8.34 -10.08 -27.61
C PHE A 178 6.87 -9.95 -28.04
N ASP A 179 6.49 -10.62 -29.10
CA ASP A 179 5.08 -10.70 -29.57
C ASP A 179 4.36 -9.33 -29.60
N ASN A 180 5.01 -8.31 -30.15
CA ASN A 180 4.55 -6.92 -30.17
C ASN A 180 4.30 -6.31 -28.77
N ASN A 181 4.90 -6.87 -27.72
CA ASN A 181 4.86 -6.34 -26.37
C ASN A 181 6.26 -5.91 -25.92
N TYR A 182 6.30 -5.00 -24.96
CA TYR A 182 7.53 -4.40 -24.45
C TYR A 182 7.59 -4.51 -22.94
N LEU A 183 8.62 -5.17 -22.42
CA LEU A 183 8.85 -5.36 -21.00
C LEU A 183 9.81 -4.30 -20.47
N TYR A 184 9.40 -3.63 -19.41
CA TYR A 184 10.18 -2.59 -18.73
C TYR A 184 10.49 -2.98 -17.31
N ILE A 185 11.72 -2.69 -16.88
CA ILE A 185 12.06 -2.57 -15.46
C ILE A 185 11.92 -1.11 -15.06
N ILE A 186 11.34 -0.90 -13.87
CA ILE A 186 11.00 0.43 -13.36
C ILE A 186 11.57 0.58 -11.96
N LYS A 187 12.35 1.65 -11.73
CA LYS A 187 12.75 2.09 -10.40
C LYS A 187 11.82 3.23 -9.96
N LEU A 188 11.04 2.99 -8.91
CA LEU A 188 10.09 3.96 -8.39
C LEU A 188 10.81 4.93 -7.44
N LEU A 189 10.84 6.22 -7.78
CA LEU A 189 11.52 7.26 -7.00
C LEU A 189 10.56 7.94 -6.01
N THR A 190 9.28 8.08 -6.36
CA THR A 190 8.22 8.52 -5.45
C THR A 190 7.17 7.41 -5.34
N GLY A 191 6.30 7.45 -4.32
CA GLY A 191 5.35 6.36 -4.04
C GLY A 191 3.91 6.86 -3.91
N ARG A 192 3.33 7.42 -4.98
CA ARG A 192 1.94 7.90 -4.97
C ARG A 192 0.97 6.81 -5.44
N LYS A 193 -0.30 7.00 -5.11
CA LYS A 193 -1.36 6.05 -5.49
C LYS A 193 -1.43 5.88 -7.01
N HIS A 194 -1.42 4.65 -7.48
CA HIS A 194 -1.43 4.26 -8.90
C HIS A 194 -0.33 4.91 -9.76
N GLN A 195 0.79 5.31 -9.16
CA GLN A 195 1.77 6.19 -9.79
C GLN A 195 2.30 5.64 -11.13
N ILE A 196 2.85 4.42 -11.13
CA ILE A 196 3.41 3.81 -12.36
C ILE A 196 2.35 3.74 -13.46
N ARG A 197 1.15 3.29 -13.11
CA ARG A 197 0.02 3.16 -14.03
C ARG A 197 -0.35 4.50 -14.65
N LEU A 198 -0.49 5.54 -13.81
CA LEU A 198 -0.80 6.91 -14.27
C LEU A 198 0.30 7.47 -15.17
N GLN A 199 1.57 7.34 -14.78
CA GLN A 199 2.68 7.88 -15.56
C GLN A 199 2.83 7.19 -16.92
N PHE A 200 2.65 5.86 -16.98
CA PHE A 200 2.66 5.13 -18.25
C PHE A 200 1.49 5.57 -19.13
N TYR A 201 0.29 5.73 -18.57
CA TYR A 201 -0.87 6.23 -19.31
C TYR A 201 -0.66 7.66 -19.85
N LEU A 202 -0.19 8.59 -19.01
CA LEU A 202 0.06 9.99 -19.41
C LEU A 202 1.15 10.14 -20.50
N ASN A 203 1.96 9.12 -20.69
CA ASN A 203 2.99 9.09 -21.73
C ASN A 203 2.61 8.14 -22.88
N ASP A 204 1.32 7.98 -23.19
CA ASP A 204 0.75 7.23 -24.28
C ASP A 204 1.20 5.76 -24.39
N ASN A 205 1.66 5.20 -23.27
CA ASN A 205 2.15 3.85 -23.19
C ASN A 205 1.52 3.07 -22.02
N PRO A 206 0.18 2.89 -22.00
CA PRO A 206 -0.51 2.26 -20.88
C PRO A 206 -0.06 0.81 -20.68
N ILE A 207 -0.07 0.38 -19.43
CA ILE A 207 0.27 -0.98 -19.04
C ILE A 207 -0.88 -1.91 -19.45
N ILE A 208 -0.55 -3.07 -20.01
CA ILE A 208 -1.52 -4.10 -20.42
C ILE A 208 -2.37 -4.51 -19.22
N GLY A 209 -3.70 -4.60 -19.42
CA GLY A 209 -4.69 -4.98 -18.40
C GLY A 209 -5.01 -3.87 -17.40
N ASP A 210 -4.63 -2.62 -17.64
CA ASP A 210 -4.95 -1.51 -16.76
C ASP A 210 -6.40 -1.01 -16.95
N ARG A 211 -7.34 -1.66 -16.26
CA ARG A 211 -8.77 -1.33 -16.29
C ARG A 211 -9.13 0.05 -15.74
N LYS A 212 -8.19 0.75 -15.10
CA LYS A 212 -8.46 2.05 -14.51
C LYS A 212 -8.20 3.19 -15.50
N PHE A 213 -7.20 3.06 -16.33
CA PHE A 213 -6.74 4.10 -17.25
C PHE A 213 -7.00 3.75 -18.72
N THR A 214 -7.37 2.51 -19.00
CA THR A 214 -7.75 2.05 -20.35
C THR A 214 -9.11 1.35 -20.31
N ASN A 215 -9.72 1.18 -21.48
CA ASN A 215 -10.96 0.40 -21.63
C ASN A 215 -10.71 -1.11 -21.73
N ASP A 216 -9.47 -1.55 -21.58
CA ASP A 216 -9.13 -2.96 -21.62
C ASP A 216 -9.66 -3.67 -20.37
N LYS A 217 -10.72 -4.47 -20.54
CA LYS A 217 -11.37 -5.24 -19.47
C LYS A 217 -10.99 -6.72 -19.48
N LYS A 218 -10.26 -7.17 -20.48
CA LYS A 218 -10.04 -8.60 -20.75
C LYS A 218 -8.80 -9.16 -20.05
N GLU A 219 -7.77 -8.35 -19.87
CA GLU A 219 -6.49 -8.84 -19.37
C GLU A 219 -6.25 -8.54 -17.88
N VAL A 220 -5.35 -9.30 -17.28
CA VAL A 220 -4.82 -9.04 -15.95
C VAL A 220 -3.77 -7.94 -16.04
N LEU A 221 -3.77 -7.00 -15.09
CA LEU A 221 -2.76 -5.95 -15.03
C LEU A 221 -1.33 -6.54 -14.99
N LEU A 222 -0.54 -6.29 -16.01
CA LEU A 222 0.85 -6.75 -16.13
C LEU A 222 1.81 -5.78 -15.44
N LEU A 223 1.57 -5.54 -14.13
CA LEU A 223 2.43 -4.75 -13.25
C LEU A 223 2.79 -5.57 -12.01
N ARG A 224 4.09 -5.73 -11.77
CA ARG A 224 4.60 -6.58 -10.69
C ARG A 224 5.75 -5.94 -9.93
N SER A 225 5.67 -5.90 -8.60
CA SER A 225 6.80 -5.58 -7.71
C SER A 225 7.77 -6.76 -7.68
N ILE A 226 9.04 -6.54 -8.04
CA ILE A 226 10.04 -7.62 -8.17
C ILE A 226 11.18 -7.51 -7.18
N ALA A 227 11.48 -6.31 -6.68
CA ALA A 227 12.51 -6.12 -5.69
C ALA A 227 12.19 -4.93 -4.77
N ILE A 228 12.55 -5.10 -3.50
CA ILE A 228 12.51 -4.09 -2.44
C ILE A 228 13.89 -4.13 -1.80
N HIS A 229 14.68 -3.09 -1.96
CA HIS A 229 16.08 -3.03 -1.55
C HIS A 229 16.34 -1.83 -0.65
#